data_21e4f55c6e988a70546d500571ebf424
#
_entry.id   21e4f55c6e988a70546d500571ebf424
#
_cell.length_a   1.000
_cell.length_b   1.000
_cell.length_c   1.000
_cell.angle_alpha   90.00
_cell.angle_beta   90.00
_cell.angle_gamma   90.00
#
_symmetry.space_group_name_H-M   'P 1'
#
loop_
_entity.id
_entity.type
_entity.pdbx_description
1 polymer ?
#
loop_
_entity_poly.entity_id
_entity_poly.type
_entity_poly.pdbx_seq_one_letter_code
_entity_poly.pdbx_strand_id
1 'polypeptide(L)'
;MSAVAVSPWAARRQRAGELRDRHPFAGELLTLYLVLLPVQEDAWHRARERPPLPEELPRWAAAGVLPAVIEATVAAGPAALAEAVRGCDAERALVGWLAGAELDPADRYLARATLGPVLEALGEEAGFACDRARGADQSQLCPCCRGLPQLSILAASGESLASGPRSLLCSRCSASWSCSRSVCPACGESREARLSVFAERFDGPVSANGGGDGERPPVFPHLRIAGCSTCSRYLIEVDMGRDARAVPEVDELAALPLDLYAADQGLTKPTPNLMGF
;
A
#
# COMPACT_ATOMS: atom_id res chain seq x y z
N MET A 1 5.82 -4.16 -32.71
CA MET A 1 6.34 -3.00 -31.94
C MET A 1 6.09 -3.36 -30.48
N SER A 2 7.13 -3.80 -29.76
CA SER A 2 7.01 -4.06 -28.32
C SER A 2 6.76 -2.71 -27.62
N ALA A 3 5.64 -2.60 -26.93
CA ALA A 3 5.40 -1.50 -26.02
C ALA A 3 6.55 -1.51 -25.00
N VAL A 4 7.33 -0.44 -24.95
CA VAL A 4 8.32 -0.23 -23.89
C VAL A 4 7.54 -0.23 -22.59
N ALA A 5 7.70 -1.25 -21.76
CA ALA A 5 7.06 -1.32 -20.45
C ALA A 5 7.48 -0.07 -19.67
N VAL A 6 6.50 0.77 -19.35
CA VAL A 6 6.73 1.97 -18.52
C VAL A 6 7.27 1.46 -17.18
N SER A 7 8.40 2.04 -16.72
CA SER A 7 8.95 1.72 -15.40
C SER A 7 7.88 1.88 -14.34
N PRO A 8 7.70 0.94 -13.40
CA PRO A 8 6.72 1.07 -12.32
C PRO A 8 6.91 2.37 -11.52
N TRP A 9 8.15 2.85 -11.41
CA TRP A 9 8.49 4.11 -10.75
C TRP A 9 7.97 5.34 -11.50
N ALA A 10 7.98 5.32 -12.84
CA ALA A 10 7.41 6.40 -13.65
C ALA A 10 5.89 6.47 -13.48
N ALA A 11 5.21 5.32 -13.47
CA ALA A 11 3.77 5.26 -13.23
C ALA A 11 3.40 5.76 -11.82
N ARG A 12 4.15 5.36 -10.79
CA ARG A 12 4.00 5.85 -9.40
C ARG A 12 4.14 7.37 -9.32
N ARG A 13 5.17 7.97 -9.94
CA ARG A 13 5.38 9.43 -9.96
C ARG A 13 4.24 10.15 -10.65
N GLN A 14 3.85 9.69 -11.83
CA GLN A 14 2.75 10.30 -12.58
C GLN A 14 1.46 10.26 -11.77
N ARG A 15 1.08 9.09 -11.25
CA ARG A 15 -0.17 8.92 -10.49
C ARG A 15 -0.17 9.74 -9.21
N ALA A 16 0.93 9.75 -8.46
CA ALA A 16 1.04 10.56 -7.24
C ALA A 16 0.90 12.06 -7.52
N GLY A 17 1.47 12.56 -8.60
CA GLY A 17 1.27 13.94 -9.06
C GLY A 17 -0.18 14.24 -9.39
N GLU A 18 -0.83 13.39 -10.19
CA GLU A 18 -2.24 13.54 -10.56
C GLU A 18 -3.17 13.55 -9.33
N LEU A 19 -2.95 12.64 -8.37
CA LEU A 19 -3.77 12.54 -7.16
C LEU A 19 -3.52 13.73 -6.22
N ARG A 20 -2.27 14.17 -6.05
CA ARG A 20 -1.91 15.35 -5.25
C ARG A 20 -2.65 16.60 -5.76
N ASP A 21 -2.64 16.83 -7.07
CA ASP A 21 -3.24 18.00 -7.67
C ASP A 21 -4.78 17.94 -7.63
N ARG A 22 -5.34 16.73 -7.65
CA ARG A 22 -6.80 16.50 -7.60
C ARG A 22 -7.36 16.49 -6.18
N HIS A 23 -6.59 16.04 -5.19
CA HIS A 23 -7.02 15.79 -3.82
C HIS A 23 -6.17 16.58 -2.81
N PRO A 24 -6.46 17.88 -2.57
CA PRO A 24 -5.67 18.72 -1.66
C PRO A 24 -5.53 18.17 -0.25
N PHE A 25 -6.51 17.40 0.24
CA PHE A 25 -6.45 16.77 1.57
C PHE A 25 -5.35 15.71 1.71
N ALA A 26 -4.90 15.12 0.60
CA ALA A 26 -3.77 14.18 0.55
C ALA A 26 -2.46 14.85 0.08
N GLY A 27 -2.48 16.17 -0.12
CA GLY A 27 -1.39 16.91 -0.77
C GLY A 27 -0.05 16.82 -0.04
N GLU A 28 -0.02 16.96 1.28
CA GLU A 28 1.19 16.86 2.08
C GLU A 28 1.80 15.46 2.02
N LEU A 29 0.97 14.43 2.19
CA LEU A 29 1.35 13.04 2.15
C LEU A 29 1.91 12.65 0.77
N LEU A 30 1.23 13.03 -0.30
CA LEU A 30 1.67 12.72 -1.67
C LEU A 30 2.91 13.54 -2.07
N THR A 31 3.12 14.73 -1.51
CA THR A 31 4.36 15.50 -1.69
C THR A 31 5.54 14.77 -1.06
N LEU A 32 5.41 14.29 0.17
CA LEU A 32 6.44 13.45 0.80
C LEU A 32 6.72 12.21 -0.04
N TYR A 33 5.67 11.51 -0.50
CA TYR A 33 5.83 10.32 -1.34
C TYR A 33 6.60 10.62 -2.63
N LEU A 34 6.27 11.72 -3.32
CA LEU A 34 6.96 12.16 -4.54
C LEU A 34 8.46 12.44 -4.31
N VAL A 35 8.84 12.97 -3.14
CA VAL A 35 10.25 13.20 -2.78
C VAL A 35 10.95 11.90 -2.41
N LEU A 36 10.25 10.90 -1.85
CA LEU A 36 10.81 9.58 -1.55
C LEU A 36 11.03 8.72 -2.79
N LEU A 37 10.19 8.85 -3.82
CA LEU A 37 10.23 7.98 -5.00
C LEU A 37 11.60 7.91 -5.70
N PRO A 38 12.35 9.02 -5.92
CA PRO A 38 13.71 8.94 -6.50
C PRO A 38 14.69 8.16 -5.63
N VAL A 39 14.60 8.29 -4.30
CA VAL A 39 15.45 7.58 -3.34
C VAL A 39 15.14 6.07 -3.39
N GLN A 40 13.87 5.73 -3.45
CA GLN A 40 13.41 4.35 -3.52
C GLN A 40 13.75 3.69 -4.86
N GLU A 41 13.61 4.41 -5.97
CA GLU A 41 13.99 3.93 -7.30
C GLU A 41 15.49 3.64 -7.39
N ASP A 42 16.35 4.54 -6.85
CA ASP A 42 17.79 4.32 -6.79
C ASP A 42 18.14 3.08 -5.95
N ALA A 43 17.53 2.93 -4.78
CA ALA A 43 17.71 1.76 -3.93
C ALA A 43 17.30 0.46 -4.64
N TRP A 44 16.17 0.49 -5.36
CA TRP A 44 15.69 -0.64 -6.15
C TRP A 44 16.67 -1.03 -7.27
N HIS A 45 17.19 -0.05 -8.03
CA HIS A 45 18.17 -0.29 -9.09
C HIS A 45 19.47 -0.88 -8.53
N ARG A 46 20.02 -0.31 -7.45
CA ARG A 46 21.24 -0.80 -6.81
C ARG A 46 21.08 -2.23 -6.28
N ALA A 47 19.92 -2.55 -5.68
CA ALA A 47 19.65 -3.89 -5.19
C ALA A 47 19.52 -4.92 -6.34
N ARG A 48 19.01 -4.51 -7.50
CA ARG A 48 18.97 -5.37 -8.70
C ARG A 48 20.33 -5.59 -9.35
N GLU A 49 21.18 -4.56 -9.38
CA GLU A 49 22.51 -4.66 -9.95
C GLU A 49 23.45 -5.48 -9.07
N ARG A 50 23.33 -5.32 -7.76
CA ARG A 50 24.14 -6.02 -6.75
C ARG A 50 23.25 -6.40 -5.56
N PRO A 51 22.55 -7.54 -5.64
CA PRO A 51 21.71 -8.00 -4.54
C PRO A 51 22.52 -8.15 -3.26
N PRO A 52 22.07 -7.51 -2.14
CA PRO A 52 22.71 -7.75 -0.85
C PRO A 52 22.44 -9.17 -0.36
N LEU A 53 23.38 -9.77 0.35
CA LEU A 53 23.13 -11.03 1.04
C LEU A 53 22.06 -10.83 2.13
N PRO A 54 21.19 -11.82 2.38
CA PRO A 54 20.10 -11.71 3.36
C PRO A 54 20.56 -11.22 4.74
N GLU A 55 21.66 -11.75 5.25
CA GLU A 55 22.24 -11.39 6.54
C GLU A 55 22.87 -9.99 6.56
N GLU A 56 23.26 -9.46 5.42
CA GLU A 56 23.84 -8.12 5.27
C GLU A 56 22.80 -7.05 4.97
N LEU A 57 21.60 -7.43 4.56
CA LEU A 57 20.56 -6.53 4.11
C LEU A 57 20.28 -5.35 5.08
N PRO A 58 20.17 -5.54 6.41
CA PRO A 58 19.93 -4.41 7.32
C PRO A 58 21.08 -3.39 7.27
N ARG A 59 22.32 -3.85 7.29
CA ARG A 59 23.51 -2.97 7.23
C ARG A 59 23.64 -2.28 5.88
N TRP A 60 23.42 -3.02 4.80
CA TRP A 60 23.45 -2.48 3.45
C TRP A 60 22.43 -1.35 3.29
N ALA A 61 21.20 -1.56 3.76
CA ALA A 61 20.14 -0.58 3.70
C ALA A 61 20.40 0.62 4.62
N ALA A 62 20.89 0.37 5.84
CA ALA A 62 21.24 1.41 6.81
C ALA A 62 22.35 2.35 6.28
N ALA A 63 23.37 1.79 5.63
CA ALA A 63 24.47 2.58 5.10
C ALA A 63 24.12 3.30 3.79
N GLY A 64 23.34 2.65 2.91
CA GLY A 64 23.18 3.09 1.54
C GLY A 64 21.83 3.74 1.19
N VAL A 65 20.78 3.51 1.96
CA VAL A 65 19.42 3.98 1.64
C VAL A 65 18.85 4.89 2.72
N LEU A 66 18.98 4.47 3.96
CA LEU A 66 18.36 5.14 5.11
C LEU A 66 18.71 6.62 5.25
N PRO A 67 19.97 7.08 5.07
CA PRO A 67 20.29 8.50 5.19
C PRO A 67 19.49 9.38 4.22
N ALA A 68 19.35 8.93 2.97
CA ALA A 68 18.58 9.65 1.95
C ALA A 68 17.05 9.62 2.25
N VAL A 69 16.53 8.53 2.83
CA VAL A 69 15.13 8.48 3.31
C VAL A 69 14.89 9.47 4.43
N ILE A 70 15.80 9.56 5.42
CA ILE A 70 15.69 10.54 6.51
C ILE A 70 15.75 11.96 5.95
N GLU A 71 16.70 12.27 5.07
CA GLU A 71 16.83 13.58 4.45
C GLU A 71 15.56 13.97 3.69
N ALA A 72 15.03 13.09 2.85
CA ALA A 72 13.80 13.29 2.11
C ALA A 72 12.60 13.54 3.05
N THR A 73 12.52 12.78 4.14
CA THR A 73 11.44 12.92 5.13
C THR A 73 11.53 14.24 5.88
N VAL A 74 12.72 14.65 6.26
CA VAL A 74 12.96 15.94 6.94
C VAL A 74 12.66 17.13 6.02
N ALA A 75 12.95 16.99 4.72
CA ALA A 75 12.74 18.05 3.74
C ALA A 75 11.26 18.24 3.34
N ALA A 76 10.47 17.17 3.30
CA ALA A 76 9.12 17.22 2.70
C ALA A 76 8.02 16.60 3.58
N GLY A 77 8.36 15.94 4.66
CA GLY A 77 7.36 15.29 5.54
C GLY A 77 6.73 16.24 6.55
N PRO A 78 5.60 15.82 7.14
CA PRO A 78 4.99 16.52 8.27
C PRO A 78 6.00 16.75 9.39
N ALA A 79 5.92 17.92 10.03
CA ALA A 79 6.87 18.32 11.08
C ALA A 79 7.02 17.27 12.21
N ALA A 80 5.89 16.65 12.61
CA ALA A 80 5.90 15.62 13.64
C ALA A 80 6.66 14.35 13.18
N LEU A 81 6.51 13.95 11.91
CA LEU A 81 7.24 12.82 11.35
C LEU A 81 8.73 13.15 11.20
N ALA A 82 9.05 14.34 10.69
CA ALA A 82 10.42 14.82 10.54
C ALA A 82 11.18 14.86 11.88
N GLU A 83 10.51 15.21 12.96
CA GLU A 83 11.08 15.16 14.32
C GLU A 83 11.24 13.73 14.81
N ALA A 84 10.20 12.90 14.66
CA ALA A 84 10.21 11.51 15.12
C ALA A 84 11.34 10.70 14.47
N VAL A 85 11.56 10.83 13.15
CA VAL A 85 12.60 10.07 12.45
C VAL A 85 14.03 10.41 12.87
N ARG A 86 14.27 11.61 13.42
CA ARG A 86 15.60 11.98 13.95
C ARG A 86 15.93 11.26 15.25
N GLY A 87 14.92 10.86 16.02
CA GLY A 87 15.06 10.16 17.29
C GLY A 87 15.03 8.64 17.20
N CYS A 88 14.77 8.06 16.02
CA CYS A 88 14.64 6.62 15.84
C CYS A 88 16.00 5.88 15.94
N ASP A 89 15.97 4.71 16.57
CA ASP A 89 17.05 3.70 16.42
C ASP A 89 16.81 2.95 15.10
N ALA A 90 17.34 3.53 14.04
CA ALA A 90 17.02 3.10 12.70
C ALA A 90 17.54 1.69 12.36
N GLU A 91 18.73 1.26 12.85
CA GLU A 91 19.20 -0.12 12.64
C GLU A 91 18.27 -1.14 13.31
N ARG A 92 17.87 -0.86 14.54
CA ARG A 92 16.89 -1.68 15.26
C ARG A 92 15.56 -1.76 14.53
N ALA A 93 15.09 -0.63 13.96
CA ALA A 93 13.86 -0.59 13.18
C ALA A 93 13.94 -1.49 11.93
N LEU A 94 15.05 -1.45 11.18
CA LEU A 94 15.25 -2.29 10.00
C LEU A 94 15.25 -3.79 10.35
N VAL A 95 16.02 -4.17 11.37
CA VAL A 95 16.07 -5.57 11.85
C VAL A 95 14.71 -6.02 12.36
N GLY A 96 14.04 -5.21 13.17
CA GLY A 96 12.71 -5.50 13.70
C GLY A 96 11.67 -5.69 12.60
N TRP A 97 11.71 -4.86 11.55
CA TRP A 97 10.80 -4.99 10.41
C TRP A 97 10.96 -6.32 9.67
N LEU A 98 12.19 -6.74 9.40
CA LEU A 98 12.48 -8.02 8.75
C LEU A 98 12.07 -9.20 9.62
N ALA A 99 12.27 -9.10 10.93
CA ALA A 99 11.86 -10.09 11.91
C ALA A 99 10.34 -10.12 12.19
N GLY A 100 9.55 -9.22 11.59
CA GLY A 100 8.10 -9.14 11.82
C GLY A 100 7.74 -8.64 13.23
N ALA A 101 8.61 -7.86 13.87
CA ALA A 101 8.33 -7.26 15.17
C ALA A 101 7.27 -6.14 15.05
N GLU A 102 6.55 -5.90 16.14
CA GLU A 102 5.78 -4.69 16.28
C GLU A 102 6.74 -3.50 16.48
N LEU A 103 6.52 -2.44 15.69
CA LEU A 103 7.34 -1.23 15.69
C LEU A 103 6.45 -0.02 15.94
N ASP A 104 7.03 0.98 16.57
CA ASP A 104 6.41 2.31 16.65
C ASP A 104 6.17 2.87 15.24
N PRO A 105 5.19 3.78 15.07
CA PRO A 105 4.83 4.29 13.75
C PRO A 105 6.01 4.88 12.96
N ALA A 106 6.89 5.65 13.59
CA ALA A 106 8.05 6.27 12.94
C ALA A 106 9.11 5.22 12.54
N ASP A 107 9.40 4.25 13.41
CA ASP A 107 10.32 3.14 13.13
C ASP A 107 9.80 2.29 11.97
N ARG A 108 8.49 1.98 11.96
CA ARG A 108 7.83 1.24 10.88
C ARG A 108 7.90 2.00 9.55
N TYR A 109 7.63 3.32 9.58
CA TYR A 109 7.75 4.18 8.40
C TYR A 109 9.17 4.14 7.83
N LEU A 110 10.21 4.38 8.67
CA LEU A 110 11.61 4.36 8.25
C LEU A 110 12.00 3.00 7.68
N ALA A 111 11.68 1.92 8.39
CA ALA A 111 12.00 0.58 7.94
C ALA A 111 11.35 0.28 6.59
N ARG A 112 10.08 0.61 6.43
CA ARG A 112 9.35 0.36 5.19
C ARG A 112 9.82 1.24 4.04
N ALA A 113 10.03 2.54 4.27
CA ALA A 113 10.53 3.46 3.24
C ALA A 113 11.92 3.04 2.73
N THR A 114 12.74 2.47 3.61
CA THR A 114 14.13 2.05 3.33
C THR A 114 14.20 0.66 2.71
N LEU A 115 13.54 -0.34 3.30
CA LEU A 115 13.64 -1.74 2.89
C LEU A 115 12.65 -2.13 1.79
N GLY A 116 11.49 -1.47 1.71
CA GLY A 116 10.44 -1.80 0.74
C GLY A 116 10.97 -1.90 -0.71
N PRO A 117 11.64 -0.87 -1.25
CA PRO A 117 12.17 -0.91 -2.61
C PRO A 117 13.24 -1.99 -2.80
N VAL A 118 14.04 -2.28 -1.77
CA VAL A 118 15.06 -3.32 -1.82
C VAL A 118 14.42 -4.71 -1.88
N LEU A 119 13.44 -4.98 -1.02
CA LEU A 119 12.69 -6.24 -1.01
C LEU A 119 11.88 -6.43 -2.30
N GLU A 120 11.32 -5.36 -2.87
CA GLU A 120 10.67 -5.39 -4.18
C GLU A 120 11.66 -5.77 -5.29
N ALA A 121 12.90 -5.25 -5.24
CA ALA A 121 13.96 -5.57 -6.19
C ALA A 121 14.41 -7.03 -6.11
N LEU A 122 14.47 -7.59 -4.90
CA LEU A 122 14.87 -8.98 -4.64
C LEU A 122 13.79 -9.99 -5.06
N GLY A 123 12.51 -9.59 -5.16
CA GLY A 123 11.42 -10.47 -5.56
C GLY A 123 11.32 -11.72 -4.67
N GLU A 124 11.43 -12.92 -5.25
CA GLU A 124 11.32 -14.18 -4.51
C GLU A 124 12.46 -14.37 -3.48
N GLU A 125 13.63 -13.80 -3.72
CA GLU A 125 14.79 -13.86 -2.81
C GLU A 125 14.56 -13.06 -1.52
N ALA A 126 13.60 -12.12 -1.49
CA ALA A 126 13.20 -11.39 -0.30
C ALA A 126 12.80 -12.31 0.88
N GLY A 127 12.35 -13.53 0.56
CA GLY A 127 11.97 -14.54 1.56
C GLY A 127 13.11 -15.01 2.45
N PHE A 128 14.34 -14.95 1.98
CA PHE A 128 15.52 -15.35 2.77
C PHE A 128 15.90 -14.29 3.81
N ALA A 129 15.49 -13.05 3.61
CA ALA A 129 15.79 -11.93 4.51
C ALA A 129 14.67 -11.63 5.52
N CYS A 130 13.50 -12.25 5.39
CA CYS A 130 12.30 -11.91 6.16
C CYS A 130 11.79 -13.07 6.98
N ASP A 131 11.50 -12.83 8.26
CA ASP A 131 10.74 -13.73 9.08
C ASP A 131 9.23 -13.63 8.78
N ARG A 132 8.53 -14.70 9.11
CA ARG A 132 7.07 -14.78 8.98
C ARG A 132 6.38 -13.71 9.83
N ALA A 133 5.37 -13.04 9.28
CA ALA A 133 4.50 -12.16 10.03
C ALA A 133 3.76 -12.94 11.15
N ARG A 134 3.74 -12.39 12.36
CA ARG A 134 3.16 -13.04 13.52
C ARG A 134 1.64 -13.10 13.44
N GLY A 135 1.06 -14.19 13.92
CA GLY A 135 -0.39 -14.33 14.11
C GLY A 135 -1.21 -14.56 12.86
N ALA A 136 -0.60 -14.69 11.67
CA ALA A 136 -1.31 -14.93 10.43
C ALA A 136 -1.24 -16.41 10.00
N ASP A 137 -2.32 -16.90 9.38
CA ASP A 137 -2.35 -18.19 8.71
C ASP A 137 -1.46 -18.14 7.46
N GLN A 138 -0.85 -19.28 7.12
CA GLN A 138 0.07 -19.39 5.98
C GLN A 138 -0.59 -19.06 4.64
N SER A 139 -1.88 -19.37 4.49
CA SER A 139 -2.66 -19.13 3.28
C SER A 139 -2.88 -17.64 2.98
N GLN A 140 -2.67 -16.77 3.98
CA GLN A 140 -2.91 -15.32 3.89
C GLN A 140 -1.63 -14.51 3.77
N LEU A 141 -0.48 -15.16 3.90
CA LEU A 141 0.83 -14.53 3.81
C LEU A 141 1.35 -14.49 2.38
N CYS A 142 2.12 -13.45 2.09
CA CYS A 142 2.84 -13.34 0.83
C CYS A 142 3.69 -14.60 0.56
N PRO A 143 3.59 -15.23 -0.60
CA PRO A 143 4.40 -16.42 -0.91
C PRO A 143 5.89 -16.12 -0.99
N CYS A 144 6.29 -14.87 -1.31
CA CYS A 144 7.69 -14.47 -1.39
C CYS A 144 8.29 -14.21 0.00
N CYS A 145 7.88 -13.14 0.68
CA CYS A 145 8.52 -12.67 1.91
C CYS A 145 7.72 -12.97 3.19
N ARG A 146 6.61 -13.67 3.11
CA ARG A 146 5.74 -14.01 4.26
C ARG A 146 5.17 -12.79 5.00
N GLY A 147 5.15 -11.63 4.36
CA GLY A 147 4.50 -10.42 4.85
C GLY A 147 2.98 -10.48 4.73
N LEU A 148 2.30 -9.58 5.45
CA LEU A 148 0.84 -9.40 5.38
C LEU A 148 0.43 -8.66 4.10
N PRO A 149 -0.82 -8.81 3.63
CA PRO A 149 -1.34 -8.00 2.54
C PRO A 149 -1.48 -6.53 2.96
N GLN A 150 -1.19 -5.64 2.01
CA GLN A 150 -1.40 -4.20 2.12
C GLN A 150 -2.79 -3.80 1.65
N LEU A 151 -3.14 -4.24 0.45
CA LEU A 151 -4.37 -3.91 -0.25
C LEU A 151 -4.80 -5.07 -1.15
N SER A 152 -6.00 -5.01 -1.70
CA SER A 152 -6.45 -5.93 -2.72
C SER A 152 -6.70 -5.24 -4.06
N ILE A 153 -6.52 -5.97 -5.15
CA ILE A 153 -6.64 -5.49 -6.52
C ILE A 153 -7.66 -6.38 -7.24
N LEU A 154 -8.66 -5.77 -7.85
CA LEU A 154 -9.53 -6.43 -8.81
C LEU A 154 -9.01 -6.14 -10.21
N ALA A 155 -8.65 -7.16 -10.93
CA ALA A 155 -8.24 -7.01 -12.32
C ALA A 155 -9.40 -6.47 -13.18
N ALA A 156 -9.07 -5.77 -14.25
CA ALA A 156 -10.07 -5.45 -15.27
C ALA A 156 -10.62 -6.76 -15.87
N SER A 157 -11.94 -6.87 -15.94
CA SER A 157 -12.58 -7.96 -16.69
C SER A 157 -12.98 -7.47 -18.07
N GLY A 158 -12.98 -8.36 -19.06
CA GLY A 158 -13.52 -8.03 -20.39
C GLY A 158 -15.04 -7.85 -20.43
N GLU A 159 -15.73 -8.09 -19.31
CA GLU A 159 -17.18 -8.00 -19.17
C GLU A 159 -17.55 -6.81 -18.26
N SER A 160 -18.41 -5.93 -18.75
CA SER A 160 -18.81 -4.69 -18.06
C SER A 160 -19.53 -4.88 -16.72
N LEU A 161 -20.07 -6.08 -16.45
CA LEU A 161 -20.84 -6.39 -15.25
C LEU A 161 -20.11 -7.30 -14.25
N ALA A 162 -18.93 -7.85 -14.60
CA ALA A 162 -18.17 -8.73 -13.74
C ALA A 162 -16.83 -8.09 -13.37
N SER A 163 -16.56 -7.94 -12.09
CA SER A 163 -15.18 -7.62 -11.65
C SER A 163 -14.27 -8.83 -11.88
N GLY A 164 -13.05 -8.58 -12.33
CA GLY A 164 -12.04 -9.62 -12.55
C GLY A 164 -11.56 -10.33 -11.28
N PRO A 165 -10.62 -11.25 -11.40
CA PRO A 165 -10.04 -11.98 -10.27
C PRO A 165 -9.38 -11.00 -9.29
N ARG A 166 -9.42 -11.39 -7.99
CA ARG A 166 -8.77 -10.64 -6.92
C ARG A 166 -7.35 -11.12 -6.70
N SER A 167 -6.42 -10.20 -6.57
CA SER A 167 -5.08 -10.42 -6.04
C SER A 167 -4.84 -9.53 -4.81
N LEU A 168 -3.87 -9.95 -3.99
CA LEU A 168 -3.39 -9.17 -2.85
C LEU A 168 -1.99 -8.61 -3.18
N LEU A 169 -1.68 -7.43 -2.68
CA LEU A 169 -0.36 -6.81 -2.76
C LEU A 169 0.33 -6.89 -1.40
N CYS A 170 1.58 -7.33 -1.39
CA CYS A 170 2.36 -7.47 -0.17
C CYS A 170 2.79 -6.11 0.41
N SER A 171 2.66 -5.94 1.72
CA SER A 171 3.10 -4.74 2.44
C SER A 171 4.63 -4.58 2.54
N ARG A 172 5.41 -5.64 2.28
CA ARG A 172 6.88 -5.65 2.40
C ARG A 172 7.58 -5.60 1.06
N CYS A 173 7.29 -6.56 0.16
CA CYS A 173 8.05 -6.76 -1.07
C CYS A 173 7.25 -6.45 -2.34
N SER A 174 6.05 -5.88 -2.21
CA SER A 174 5.15 -5.53 -3.32
C SER A 174 4.79 -6.69 -4.27
N ALA A 175 5.11 -7.94 -3.89
CA ALA A 175 4.67 -9.11 -4.66
C ALA A 175 3.15 -9.26 -4.62
N SER A 176 2.57 -9.71 -5.71
CA SER A 176 1.13 -9.93 -5.83
C SER A 176 0.81 -11.42 -5.90
N TRP A 177 -0.27 -11.85 -5.24
CA TRP A 177 -0.75 -13.23 -5.28
C TRP A 177 -2.27 -13.32 -5.30
N SER A 178 -2.79 -14.39 -5.89
CA SER A 178 -4.24 -14.62 -6.02
C SER A 178 -4.88 -14.89 -4.66
N CYS A 179 -6.09 -14.34 -4.46
CA CYS A 179 -6.91 -14.58 -3.29
C CYS A 179 -8.38 -14.65 -3.68
N SER A 180 -9.13 -15.61 -3.14
CA SER A 180 -10.57 -15.71 -3.38
C SER A 180 -11.30 -14.46 -2.89
N ARG A 181 -12.28 -13.98 -3.66
CA ARG A 181 -13.14 -12.84 -3.28
C ARG A 181 -14.07 -13.14 -2.12
N SER A 182 -14.39 -14.41 -1.91
CA SER A 182 -15.28 -14.90 -0.84
C SER A 182 -14.53 -15.25 0.45
N VAL A 183 -13.27 -14.83 0.60
CA VAL A 183 -12.44 -15.11 1.77
C VAL A 183 -11.84 -13.84 2.31
N CYS A 184 -11.87 -13.66 3.63
CA CYS A 184 -11.16 -12.57 4.30
C CYS A 184 -9.65 -12.76 4.17
N PRO A 185 -8.90 -11.81 3.62
CA PRO A 185 -7.45 -11.94 3.45
C PRO A 185 -6.66 -11.82 4.76
N ALA A 186 -7.31 -11.50 5.87
CA ALA A 186 -6.65 -11.36 7.17
C ALA A 186 -6.85 -12.58 8.08
N CYS A 187 -8.04 -13.24 8.05
CA CYS A 187 -8.35 -14.33 8.96
C CYS A 187 -8.94 -15.59 8.30
N GLY A 188 -9.10 -15.60 6.98
CA GLY A 188 -9.66 -16.76 6.28
C GLY A 188 -11.18 -16.94 6.41
N GLU A 189 -11.91 -16.02 7.05
CA GLU A 189 -13.38 -16.09 7.13
C GLU A 189 -13.99 -16.15 5.72
N SER A 190 -14.91 -17.10 5.50
CA SER A 190 -15.54 -17.32 4.20
C SER A 190 -17.07 -17.20 4.23
N ARG A 191 -17.67 -16.93 5.38
CA ARG A 191 -19.12 -16.69 5.48
C ARG A 191 -19.44 -15.31 4.93
N GLU A 192 -20.24 -15.27 3.86
CA GLU A 192 -20.63 -14.03 3.16
C GLU A 192 -21.20 -12.98 4.13
N ALA A 193 -22.07 -13.39 5.06
CA ALA A 193 -22.68 -12.50 6.06
C ALA A 193 -21.65 -11.82 7.00
N ARG A 194 -20.40 -12.23 7.00
CA ARG A 194 -19.31 -11.65 7.78
C ARG A 194 -18.39 -10.75 6.98
N LEU A 195 -18.53 -10.78 5.66
CA LEU A 195 -17.75 -9.96 4.73
C LEU A 195 -18.59 -8.78 4.27
N SER A 196 -18.05 -7.59 4.39
CA SER A 196 -18.74 -6.35 4.01
C SER A 196 -17.92 -5.59 2.97
N VAL A 197 -18.60 -4.91 2.06
CA VAL A 197 -17.97 -4.01 1.10
C VAL A 197 -18.64 -2.63 1.24
N PHE A 198 -17.82 -1.61 1.49
CA PHE A 198 -18.27 -0.22 1.53
C PHE A 198 -17.66 0.54 0.36
N ALA A 199 -18.45 1.31 -0.33
CA ALA A 199 -18.04 2.18 -1.43
C ALA A 199 -18.74 3.52 -1.28
N GLU A 200 -18.11 4.58 -1.77
CA GLU A 200 -18.77 5.87 -1.88
C GLU A 200 -19.99 5.78 -2.77
N ARG A 201 -21.08 6.40 -2.35
CA ARG A 201 -22.31 6.52 -3.12
C ARG A 201 -22.52 7.96 -3.58
N PHE A 202 -23.31 8.11 -4.61
CA PHE A 202 -23.91 9.39 -4.94
C PHE A 202 -24.99 9.73 -3.90
N ASP A 203 -24.79 10.80 -3.15
CA ASP A 203 -25.80 11.33 -2.22
C ASP A 203 -26.57 12.48 -2.91
N GLY A 204 -27.39 12.14 -3.91
CA GLY A 204 -28.26 13.08 -4.56
C GLY A 204 -29.63 12.45 -4.84
N PRO A 205 -30.73 13.22 -4.84
CA PRO A 205 -32.00 12.69 -5.25
C PRO A 205 -31.91 12.25 -6.71
N VAL A 206 -32.24 10.99 -6.98
CA VAL A 206 -32.37 10.48 -8.35
C VAL A 206 -33.50 11.26 -9.03
N SER A 207 -33.16 12.32 -9.76
CA SER A 207 -34.12 13.02 -10.57
C SER A 207 -34.50 12.14 -11.76
N ALA A 208 -35.76 11.81 -11.89
CA ALA A 208 -36.28 11.02 -13.01
C ALA A 208 -36.15 11.73 -14.39
N ASN A 209 -35.62 12.95 -14.42
CA ASN A 209 -35.52 13.82 -15.60
C ASN A 209 -34.11 14.28 -15.92
N GLY A 210 -33.07 13.48 -15.66
CA GLY A 210 -31.74 13.62 -16.28
C GLY A 210 -31.03 14.98 -16.20
N GLY A 211 -31.42 15.88 -15.32
CA GLY A 211 -30.84 17.20 -15.16
C GLY A 211 -30.99 17.66 -13.71
N GLY A 212 -30.07 17.29 -12.85
CA GLY A 212 -30.02 17.69 -11.45
C GLY A 212 -28.68 18.35 -11.13
N ASP A 213 -28.69 19.69 -11.02
CA ASP A 213 -27.62 20.45 -10.38
C ASP A 213 -27.49 20.01 -8.93
N GLY A 214 -26.50 19.20 -8.58
CA GLY A 214 -26.20 18.86 -7.19
C GLY A 214 -25.58 17.50 -6.90
N GLU A 215 -25.48 16.58 -7.85
CA GLU A 215 -24.86 15.28 -7.62
C GLU A 215 -23.31 15.43 -7.58
N ARG A 216 -22.77 15.26 -6.38
CA ARG A 216 -21.32 15.19 -6.22
C ARG A 216 -20.88 13.76 -6.55
N PRO A 217 -20.07 13.54 -7.62
CA PRO A 217 -19.59 12.21 -7.96
C PRO A 217 -18.69 11.66 -6.84
N PRO A 218 -18.60 10.33 -6.67
CA PRO A 218 -17.66 9.73 -5.75
C PRO A 218 -16.24 10.26 -5.99
N VAL A 219 -15.52 10.56 -4.90
CA VAL A 219 -14.12 11.02 -4.98
C VAL A 219 -13.24 9.91 -5.52
N PHE A 220 -13.51 8.67 -5.09
CA PHE A 220 -12.76 7.47 -5.47
C PHE A 220 -13.69 6.37 -6.00
N PRO A 221 -14.24 6.50 -7.23
CA PRO A 221 -15.20 5.51 -7.76
C PRO A 221 -14.60 4.11 -7.95
N HIS A 222 -13.27 4.00 -8.02
CA HIS A 222 -12.51 2.76 -8.20
C HIS A 222 -12.00 2.16 -6.90
N LEU A 223 -12.21 2.81 -5.75
CA LEU A 223 -11.78 2.31 -4.44
C LEU A 223 -12.96 1.85 -3.61
N ARG A 224 -12.75 0.79 -2.84
CA ARG A 224 -13.71 0.23 -1.89
C ARG A 224 -13.00 -0.23 -0.63
N ILE A 225 -13.75 -0.38 0.46
CA ILE A 225 -13.33 -1.03 1.69
C ILE A 225 -13.87 -2.46 1.67
N ALA A 226 -12.99 -3.46 1.71
CA ALA A 226 -13.36 -4.85 1.92
C ALA A 226 -13.13 -5.22 3.39
N GLY A 227 -14.20 -5.27 4.17
CA GLY A 227 -14.17 -5.47 5.62
C GLY A 227 -14.59 -6.88 6.05
N CYS A 228 -14.18 -7.27 7.25
CA CYS A 228 -14.56 -8.52 7.89
C CYS A 228 -14.97 -8.30 9.34
N SER A 229 -16.21 -8.64 9.69
CA SER A 229 -16.72 -8.50 11.05
C SER A 229 -16.23 -9.57 12.02
N THR A 230 -15.62 -10.66 11.53
CA THR A 230 -15.04 -11.72 12.37
C THR A 230 -13.73 -11.29 13.02
N CYS A 231 -12.85 -10.60 12.28
CA CYS A 231 -11.55 -10.15 12.77
C CYS A 231 -11.43 -8.62 12.89
N SER A 232 -12.46 -7.86 12.53
CA SER A 232 -12.48 -6.40 12.50
C SER A 232 -11.34 -5.80 11.67
N ARG A 233 -10.95 -6.48 10.57
CA ARG A 233 -9.92 -6.02 9.65
C ARG A 233 -10.53 -5.64 8.30
N TYR A 234 -9.87 -4.70 7.61
CA TYR A 234 -10.22 -4.32 6.24
C TYR A 234 -8.99 -4.15 5.36
N LEU A 235 -9.20 -4.20 4.06
CA LEU A 235 -8.25 -3.73 3.06
C LEU A 235 -8.96 -2.72 2.15
N ILE A 236 -8.19 -1.75 1.64
CA ILE A 236 -8.63 -0.99 0.47
C ILE A 236 -8.54 -1.93 -0.73
N GLU A 237 -9.62 -1.96 -1.51
CA GLU A 237 -9.71 -2.74 -2.74
C GLU A 237 -9.74 -1.79 -3.93
N VAL A 238 -8.79 -1.95 -4.84
CA VAL A 238 -8.62 -1.12 -6.04
C VAL A 238 -9.19 -1.86 -7.24
N ASP A 239 -10.22 -1.31 -7.88
CA ASP A 239 -10.90 -1.87 -9.04
C ASP A 239 -10.29 -1.31 -10.33
N MET A 240 -9.39 -2.06 -10.95
CA MET A 240 -8.71 -1.70 -12.19
C MET A 240 -9.65 -1.64 -13.40
N GLY A 241 -10.84 -2.23 -13.30
CA GLY A 241 -11.88 -2.14 -14.33
C GLY A 241 -12.57 -0.78 -14.34
N ARG A 242 -12.55 -0.05 -13.22
CA ARG A 242 -13.14 1.28 -13.09
C ARG A 242 -12.14 2.42 -13.37
N ASP A 243 -10.88 2.23 -13.05
CA ASP A 243 -9.80 3.15 -13.45
C ASP A 243 -8.54 2.34 -13.84
N ALA A 244 -8.34 2.13 -15.13
CA ALA A 244 -7.17 1.42 -15.66
C ALA A 244 -5.84 2.19 -15.46
N ARG A 245 -5.89 3.48 -15.06
CA ARG A 245 -4.71 4.29 -14.75
C ARG A 245 -4.34 4.25 -13.28
N ALA A 246 -5.15 3.58 -12.45
CA ALA A 246 -4.84 3.45 -11.03
C ALA A 246 -3.50 2.73 -10.84
N VAL A 247 -2.73 3.22 -9.89
CA VAL A 247 -1.53 2.58 -9.38
C VAL A 247 -1.84 2.20 -7.94
N PRO A 248 -2.19 0.94 -7.67
CA PRO A 248 -2.87 0.53 -6.44
C PRO A 248 -2.24 1.05 -5.15
N GLU A 249 -0.92 0.95 -5.01
CA GLU A 249 -0.19 1.42 -3.83
C GLU A 249 -0.17 2.95 -3.69
N VAL A 250 -0.36 3.69 -4.79
CA VAL A 250 -0.43 5.15 -4.79
C VAL A 250 -1.85 5.63 -4.52
N ASP A 251 -2.83 4.99 -5.16
CA ASP A 251 -4.25 5.30 -4.95
C ASP A 251 -4.67 5.03 -3.50
N GLU A 252 -4.13 3.97 -2.90
CA GLU A 252 -4.34 3.66 -1.48
C GLU A 252 -3.80 4.75 -0.55
N LEU A 253 -2.67 5.40 -0.88
CA LEU A 253 -2.16 6.52 -0.09
C LEU A 253 -3.12 7.72 -0.09
N ALA A 254 -3.87 7.92 -1.16
CA ALA A 254 -4.86 9.00 -1.26
C ALA A 254 -6.20 8.63 -0.62
N ALA A 255 -6.43 7.37 -0.24
CA ALA A 255 -7.71 6.84 0.25
C ALA A 255 -8.03 7.23 1.71
N LEU A 256 -7.44 8.30 2.25
CA LEU A 256 -7.64 8.76 3.63
C LEU A 256 -9.12 8.83 4.07
N PRO A 257 -10.07 9.37 3.27
CA PRO A 257 -11.47 9.38 3.68
C PRO A 257 -12.07 7.99 3.89
N LEU A 258 -11.63 7.01 3.09
CA LEU A 258 -12.06 5.62 3.25
C LEU A 258 -11.45 4.99 4.50
N ASP A 259 -10.18 5.28 4.79
CA ASP A 259 -9.51 4.80 6.01
C ASP A 259 -10.16 5.36 7.28
N LEU A 260 -10.52 6.65 7.28
CA LEU A 260 -11.25 7.28 8.39
C LEU A 260 -12.64 6.66 8.56
N TYR A 261 -13.38 6.46 7.46
CA TYR A 261 -14.68 5.78 7.51
C TYR A 261 -14.56 4.36 8.07
N ALA A 262 -13.54 3.59 7.64
CA ALA A 262 -13.31 2.25 8.15
C ALA A 262 -13.03 2.25 9.66
N ALA A 263 -12.25 3.21 10.14
CA ALA A 263 -11.98 3.39 11.57
C ALA A 263 -13.27 3.70 12.35
N ASP A 264 -14.15 4.56 11.83
CA ASP A 264 -15.47 4.85 12.43
C ASP A 264 -16.37 3.61 12.48
N GLN A 265 -16.20 2.66 11.56
CA GLN A 265 -16.86 1.35 11.59
C GLN A 265 -16.16 0.33 12.51
N GLY A 266 -15.15 0.72 13.26
CA GLY A 266 -14.38 -0.16 14.15
C GLY A 266 -13.47 -1.15 13.42
N LEU A 267 -13.11 -0.87 12.17
CA LEU A 267 -12.23 -1.70 11.35
C LEU A 267 -10.79 -1.16 11.39
N THR A 268 -9.82 -2.06 11.31
CA THR A 268 -8.39 -1.69 11.25
C THR A 268 -7.68 -2.46 10.13
N LYS A 269 -6.64 -1.89 9.54
CA LYS A 269 -5.82 -2.60 8.53
C LYS A 269 -4.98 -3.70 9.18
N PRO A 270 -4.73 -4.84 8.48
CA PRO A 270 -3.71 -5.83 8.90
C PRO A 270 -2.32 -5.21 8.99
N THR A 271 -2.02 -4.31 8.05
CA THR A 271 -0.79 -3.52 8.02
C THR A 271 -1.14 -2.11 7.54
N PRO A 272 -0.80 -1.06 8.30
CA PRO A 272 -0.94 0.30 7.83
C PRO A 272 -0.15 0.53 6.53
N ASN A 273 -0.56 1.49 5.71
CA ASN A 273 0.20 1.86 4.52
C ASN A 273 1.54 2.55 4.89
N LEU A 274 2.32 2.97 3.87
CA LEU A 274 3.62 3.62 4.10
C LEU A 274 3.50 4.84 5.03
N MET A 275 2.37 5.56 4.98
CA MET A 275 2.16 6.80 5.76
C MET A 275 1.43 6.57 7.09
N GLY A 276 1.15 5.31 7.46
CA GLY A 276 0.67 4.94 8.79
C GLY A 276 -0.86 4.78 8.93
N PHE A 277 -1.58 4.81 7.80
CA PHE A 277 -3.04 4.63 7.75
C PHE A 277 -3.42 3.19 7.38
#